data_d103f7d21f3aad67289782c4a1974b10
#
_entry.id   d103f7d21f3aad67289782c4a1974b10
#
_cell.length_a   1.000
_cell.length_b   1.000
_cell.length_c   1.000
_cell.angle_alpha   90.00
_cell.angle_beta   90.00
_cell.angle_gamma   90.00
#
_symmetry.space_group_name_H-M   'P 1'
#
loop_
_entity.id
_entity.type
_entity.pdbx_description
1 polymer ?
#
loop_
_entity_poly.entity_id
_entity_poly.type
_entity_poly.pdbx_seq_one_letter_code
_entity_poly.pdbx_strand_id
1 'polypeptide(L)'
;MGSENRISHIIPVMLTFFTMGFVDLVGIATNYVKQDFGLSDTAANSFSVMVFFWFLVFSVPTGMLMNKIGRKKTVLLSMVITFIGLLIPIFVYNDVAMFFVFSCLGIGNTLMQVSLNPLLANMVCKDRLPSYLTLGQFIKAIASFIAPLIAVHAALCYGDWKLLFYIFAAIDIIAIVYLFMMDIVEAEEKNESSSFKECIKLLGNTTIFLLFVGILVHVGIDVGVNITAPKLLQEKVGMSLAEAGYATSLYFLFRTFGCLSGTFIMAKFSPLKFFVVSVAMIFIGISCLYISMDSMSIYICVALIGVGNSNIFSIIFSKALLYMPSRNNEISGLMIMGIFGGAIFPVFMGFMSDIFGGQIGAVVVLTVCVIYLLFLMIRIKNIE
;
A
#
# COMPACT_ATOMS: atom_id res chain seq x y z
N MET A 1 10.56 -20.91 -23.90
CA MET A 1 9.33 -21.20 -23.17
C MET A 1 8.20 -20.39 -23.79
N GLY A 2 7.16 -21.06 -24.31
CA GLY A 2 6.07 -20.42 -25.03
C GLY A 2 5.23 -19.47 -24.14
N SER A 3 4.54 -18.53 -24.77
CA SER A 3 3.75 -17.49 -24.11
C SER A 3 2.66 -18.03 -23.16
N GLU A 4 2.10 -19.20 -23.44
CA GLU A 4 1.08 -19.84 -22.59
C GLU A 4 1.62 -20.30 -21.24
N ASN A 5 2.86 -20.82 -21.16
CA ASN A 5 3.47 -21.19 -19.89
C ASN A 5 3.77 -19.98 -18.99
N ARG A 6 3.98 -18.78 -19.54
CA ARG A 6 4.25 -17.58 -18.73
C ARG A 6 3.01 -17.06 -18.01
N ILE A 7 1.83 -17.14 -18.63
CA ILE A 7 0.58 -16.63 -18.03
C ILE A 7 0.16 -17.52 -16.85
N SER A 8 0.25 -18.86 -16.99
CA SER A 8 -0.11 -19.79 -15.91
C SER A 8 0.74 -19.57 -14.65
N HIS A 9 1.99 -19.13 -14.81
CA HIS A 9 2.89 -18.81 -13.70
C HIS A 9 2.61 -17.47 -13.02
N ILE A 10 1.93 -16.53 -13.66
CA ILE A 10 1.61 -15.22 -13.08
C ILE A 10 0.35 -15.28 -12.19
N ILE A 11 -0.61 -16.16 -12.48
CA ILE A 11 -1.88 -16.24 -11.75
C ILE A 11 -1.69 -16.45 -10.24
N PRO A 12 -0.89 -17.41 -9.73
CA PRO A 12 -0.69 -17.58 -8.29
C PRO A 12 -0.04 -16.36 -7.64
N VAL A 13 0.89 -15.70 -8.34
CA VAL A 13 1.52 -14.47 -7.87
C VAL A 13 0.48 -13.34 -7.78
N MET A 14 -0.43 -13.23 -8.75
CA MET A 14 -1.53 -12.27 -8.70
C MET A 14 -2.52 -12.59 -7.58
N LEU A 15 -2.81 -13.87 -7.32
CA LEU A 15 -3.63 -14.28 -6.17
C LEU A 15 -2.95 -13.90 -4.84
N THR A 16 -1.62 -13.95 -4.77
CA THR A 16 -0.87 -13.46 -3.60
C THR A 16 -1.00 -11.94 -3.44
N PHE A 17 -1.06 -11.17 -4.53
CA PHE A 17 -1.41 -9.74 -4.44
C PHE A 17 -2.83 -9.52 -3.90
N PHE A 18 -3.76 -10.43 -4.17
CA PHE A 18 -5.09 -10.37 -3.56
C PHE A 18 -5.00 -10.57 -2.05
N THR A 19 -4.29 -11.60 -1.58
CA THR A 19 -4.10 -11.83 -0.13
C THR A 19 -3.33 -10.69 0.55
N MET A 20 -2.43 -10.01 -0.18
CA MET A 20 -1.76 -8.81 0.31
C MET A 20 -2.75 -7.69 0.67
N GLY A 21 -3.93 -7.65 0.04
CA GLY A 21 -4.99 -6.68 0.34
C GLY A 21 -5.71 -6.96 1.67
N PHE A 22 -5.54 -8.13 2.28
CA PHE A 22 -6.22 -8.47 3.53
C PHE A 22 -5.84 -7.57 4.71
N VAL A 23 -4.66 -6.97 4.70
CA VAL A 23 -4.26 -6.00 5.71
C VAL A 23 -5.21 -4.80 5.78
N ASP A 24 -5.82 -4.44 4.67
CA ASP A 24 -6.71 -3.28 4.60
C ASP A 24 -8.07 -3.53 5.30
N LEU A 25 -8.37 -4.81 5.69
CA LEU A 25 -9.48 -5.13 6.59
C LEU A 25 -9.36 -4.41 7.95
N VAL A 26 -8.14 -4.00 8.33
CA VAL A 26 -7.88 -3.27 9.58
C VAL A 26 -8.79 -2.04 9.71
N GLY A 27 -9.06 -1.33 8.62
CA GLY A 27 -9.92 -0.15 8.64
C GLY A 27 -11.34 -0.46 9.13
N ILE A 28 -11.99 -1.47 8.57
CA ILE A 28 -13.34 -1.87 8.97
C ILE A 28 -13.34 -2.63 10.32
N ALA A 29 -12.37 -3.51 10.53
CA ALA A 29 -12.26 -4.29 11.75
C ALA A 29 -12.04 -3.41 12.99
N THR A 30 -11.27 -2.33 12.88
CA THR A 30 -11.06 -1.37 13.98
C THR A 30 -12.37 -0.79 14.48
N ASN A 31 -13.32 -0.50 13.58
CA ASN A 31 -14.63 0.06 13.95
C ASN A 31 -15.47 -0.96 14.73
N TYR A 32 -15.54 -2.20 14.28
CA TYR A 32 -16.26 -3.28 14.99
C TYR A 32 -15.61 -3.60 16.34
N VAL A 33 -14.28 -3.74 16.36
CA VAL A 33 -13.53 -4.00 17.61
C VAL A 33 -13.73 -2.86 18.62
N LYS A 34 -13.73 -1.59 18.16
CA LYS A 34 -14.05 -0.45 19.00
C LYS A 34 -15.43 -0.57 19.63
N GLN A 35 -16.44 -0.94 18.84
CA GLN A 35 -17.81 -1.08 19.28
C GLN A 35 -17.98 -2.28 20.23
N ASP A 36 -17.43 -3.44 19.88
CA ASP A 36 -17.60 -4.69 20.62
C ASP A 36 -16.94 -4.64 21.99
N PHE A 37 -15.80 -3.94 22.13
CA PHE A 37 -15.06 -3.82 23.39
C PHE A 37 -15.20 -2.46 24.08
N GLY A 38 -16.00 -1.54 23.55
CA GLY A 38 -16.22 -0.21 24.13
C GLY A 38 -14.93 0.63 24.22
N LEU A 39 -14.03 0.50 23.24
CA LEU A 39 -12.73 1.16 23.25
C LEU A 39 -12.85 2.66 22.94
N SER A 40 -11.92 3.45 23.50
CA SER A 40 -11.73 4.84 23.08
C SER A 40 -11.22 4.94 21.64
N ASP A 41 -11.41 6.09 20.98
CA ASP A 41 -10.87 6.34 19.64
C ASP A 41 -9.35 6.17 19.58
N THR A 42 -8.65 6.61 20.62
CA THR A 42 -7.19 6.47 20.72
C THR A 42 -6.78 5.01 20.78
N ALA A 43 -7.46 4.18 21.59
CA ALA A 43 -7.17 2.75 21.69
C ALA A 43 -7.48 2.03 20.37
N ALA A 44 -8.60 2.34 19.73
CA ALA A 44 -8.97 1.77 18.45
C ALA A 44 -7.97 2.15 17.33
N ASN A 45 -7.56 3.41 17.25
CA ASN A 45 -6.59 3.86 16.25
C ASN A 45 -5.19 3.24 16.44
N SER A 46 -4.84 2.79 17.66
CA SER A 46 -3.55 2.12 17.90
C SER A 46 -3.40 0.84 17.08
N PHE A 47 -4.49 0.16 16.72
CA PHE A 47 -4.45 -1.02 15.84
C PHE A 47 -3.93 -0.68 14.44
N SER A 48 -4.40 0.40 13.86
CA SER A 48 -3.91 0.86 12.54
C SER A 48 -2.44 1.29 12.60
N VAL A 49 -2.05 2.03 13.65
CA VAL A 49 -0.65 2.44 13.86
C VAL A 49 0.26 1.22 13.98
N MET A 50 -0.19 0.16 14.67
CA MET A 50 0.57 -1.08 14.82
C MET A 50 0.92 -1.70 13.47
N VAL A 51 0.02 -1.70 12.50
CA VAL A 51 0.30 -2.25 11.16
C VAL A 51 1.44 -1.48 10.48
N PHE A 52 1.41 -0.15 10.48
CA PHE A 52 2.47 0.68 9.88
C PHE A 52 3.81 0.58 10.62
N PHE A 53 3.78 0.36 11.95
CA PHE A 53 4.98 0.15 12.74
C PHE A 53 5.82 -1.03 12.25
N TRP A 54 5.16 -2.14 11.88
CA TRP A 54 5.88 -3.32 11.40
C TRP A 54 6.56 -3.11 10.04
N PHE A 55 6.06 -2.20 9.20
CA PHE A 55 6.76 -1.80 7.98
C PHE A 55 8.11 -1.16 8.28
N LEU A 56 8.21 -0.35 9.32
CA LEU A 56 9.48 0.24 9.75
C LEU A 56 10.46 -0.84 10.24
N VAL A 57 9.97 -1.78 11.05
CA VAL A 57 10.82 -2.76 11.76
C VAL A 57 11.25 -3.90 10.85
N PHE A 58 10.32 -4.49 10.08
CA PHE A 58 10.57 -5.74 9.37
C PHE A 58 10.96 -5.58 7.89
N SER A 59 10.82 -4.39 7.28
CA SER A 59 11.10 -4.25 5.84
C SER A 59 12.54 -4.59 5.47
N VAL A 60 13.53 -4.00 6.14
CA VAL A 60 14.95 -4.29 5.86
C VAL A 60 15.33 -5.71 6.28
N PRO A 61 14.98 -6.22 7.48
CA PRO A 61 15.21 -7.62 7.84
C PRO A 61 14.61 -8.61 6.84
N THR A 62 13.46 -8.31 6.24
CA THR A 62 12.85 -9.17 5.20
C THR A 62 13.70 -9.19 3.92
N GLY A 63 14.25 -8.03 3.50
CA GLY A 63 15.20 -7.97 2.39
C GLY A 63 16.40 -8.89 2.60
N MET A 64 16.96 -8.88 3.83
CA MET A 64 18.04 -9.78 4.22
C MET A 64 17.61 -11.25 4.29
N LEU A 65 16.38 -11.52 4.74
CA LEU A 65 15.82 -12.87 4.80
C LEU A 65 15.70 -13.47 3.39
N MET A 66 15.27 -12.69 2.41
CA MET A 66 15.20 -13.14 1.01
C MET A 66 16.54 -13.63 0.45
N ASN A 67 17.65 -13.01 0.85
CA ASN A 67 18.99 -13.46 0.46
C ASN A 67 19.36 -14.83 1.05
N LYS A 68 18.72 -15.24 2.17
CA LYS A 68 19.00 -16.51 2.84
C LYS A 68 18.08 -17.64 2.37
N ILE A 69 16.79 -17.37 2.24
CA ILE A 69 15.79 -18.43 1.99
C ILE A 69 15.11 -18.32 0.62
N GLY A 70 15.37 -17.24 -0.13
CA GLY A 70 14.74 -16.94 -1.43
C GLY A 70 13.44 -16.16 -1.30
N ARG A 71 13.01 -15.57 -2.41
CA ARG A 71 11.82 -14.69 -2.49
C ARG A 71 10.53 -15.46 -2.30
N LYS A 72 10.37 -16.58 -3.04
CA LYS A 72 9.17 -17.45 -2.96
C LYS A 72 8.93 -17.95 -1.53
N LYS A 73 9.97 -18.46 -0.86
CA LYS A 73 9.84 -18.96 0.52
C LYS A 73 9.50 -17.84 1.49
N THR A 74 10.02 -16.62 1.27
CA THR A 74 9.67 -15.45 2.10
C THR A 74 8.21 -15.04 1.90
N VAL A 75 7.70 -15.09 0.66
CA VAL A 75 6.26 -14.87 0.38
C VAL A 75 5.41 -15.93 1.06
N LEU A 76 5.76 -17.22 0.95
CA LEU A 76 5.03 -18.28 1.65
C LEU A 76 5.02 -18.10 3.17
N LEU A 77 6.16 -17.71 3.76
CA LEU A 77 6.25 -17.39 5.18
C LEU A 77 5.32 -16.23 5.56
N SER A 78 5.26 -15.19 4.74
CA SER A 78 4.36 -14.05 4.97
C SER A 78 2.89 -14.46 4.98
N MET A 79 2.48 -15.32 4.04
CA MET A 79 1.12 -15.85 3.96
C MET A 79 0.79 -16.72 5.18
N VAL A 80 1.72 -17.57 5.62
CA VAL A 80 1.52 -18.37 6.85
C VAL A 80 1.33 -17.46 8.08
N ILE A 81 2.10 -16.38 8.21
CA ILE A 81 1.92 -15.41 9.31
C ILE A 81 0.55 -14.72 9.21
N THR A 82 0.15 -14.30 8.00
CA THR A 82 -1.16 -13.71 7.74
C THR A 82 -2.28 -14.69 8.09
N PHE A 83 -2.17 -15.95 7.66
CA PHE A 83 -3.12 -17.02 7.97
C PHE A 83 -3.29 -17.24 9.47
N ILE A 84 -2.17 -17.31 10.22
CA ILE A 84 -2.22 -17.41 11.69
C ILE A 84 -2.97 -16.21 12.27
N GLY A 85 -2.68 -14.98 11.81
CA GLY A 85 -3.39 -13.78 12.23
C GLY A 85 -4.90 -13.86 11.99
N LEU A 86 -5.31 -14.36 10.82
CA LEU A 86 -6.72 -14.54 10.46
C LEU A 86 -7.43 -15.60 11.30
N LEU A 87 -6.71 -16.62 11.80
CA LEU A 87 -7.29 -17.65 12.65
C LEU A 87 -7.51 -17.22 14.10
N ILE A 88 -6.71 -16.29 14.63
CA ILE A 88 -6.80 -15.88 16.04
C ILE A 88 -8.23 -15.48 16.43
N PRO A 89 -8.93 -14.57 15.72
CA PRO A 89 -10.25 -14.10 16.14
C PRO A 89 -11.35 -15.15 16.00
N ILE A 90 -11.06 -16.27 15.31
CA ILE A 90 -11.95 -17.43 15.20
C ILE A 90 -11.98 -18.22 16.51
N PHE A 91 -10.83 -18.33 17.19
CA PHE A 91 -10.68 -19.09 18.41
C PHE A 91 -10.74 -18.25 19.67
N VAL A 92 -10.16 -17.04 19.62
CA VAL A 92 -10.06 -16.12 20.76
C VAL A 92 -10.40 -14.71 20.29
N TYR A 93 -11.49 -14.17 20.82
CA TYR A 93 -11.94 -12.82 20.46
C TYR A 93 -12.00 -11.93 21.71
N ASN A 94 -10.95 -11.16 21.92
CA ASN A 94 -10.83 -10.11 22.91
C ASN A 94 -9.88 -9.01 22.41
N ASP A 95 -9.77 -7.89 23.11
CA ASP A 95 -8.96 -6.74 22.73
C ASP A 95 -7.48 -7.08 22.57
N VAL A 96 -6.92 -7.88 23.50
CA VAL A 96 -5.52 -8.33 23.44
C VAL A 96 -5.27 -9.25 22.23
N ALA A 97 -6.19 -10.19 21.98
CA ALA A 97 -6.09 -11.09 20.82
C ALA A 97 -6.14 -10.29 19.51
N MET A 98 -7.02 -9.30 19.41
CA MET A 98 -7.09 -8.42 18.24
C MET A 98 -5.80 -7.62 18.02
N PHE A 99 -5.11 -7.23 19.08
CA PHE A 99 -3.80 -6.61 18.96
C PHE A 99 -2.77 -7.53 18.29
N PHE A 100 -2.78 -8.82 18.65
CA PHE A 100 -1.95 -9.83 17.99
C PHE A 100 -2.38 -10.09 16.54
N VAL A 101 -3.69 -10.07 16.24
CA VAL A 101 -4.21 -10.17 14.87
C VAL A 101 -3.62 -9.09 13.99
N PHE A 102 -3.74 -7.83 14.40
CA PHE A 102 -3.23 -6.69 13.62
C PHE A 102 -1.71 -6.68 13.53
N SER A 103 -1.01 -7.16 14.57
CA SER A 103 0.43 -7.36 14.50
C SER A 103 0.81 -8.43 13.47
N CYS A 104 0.16 -9.59 13.46
CA CYS A 104 0.40 -10.64 12.47
C CYS A 104 0.08 -10.16 11.05
N LEU A 105 -1.03 -9.44 10.85
CA LEU A 105 -1.39 -8.86 9.56
C LEU A 105 -0.34 -7.83 9.10
N GLY A 106 0.15 -6.99 10.00
CA GLY A 106 1.19 -5.99 9.70
C GLY A 106 2.53 -6.64 9.34
N ILE A 107 2.99 -7.62 10.13
CA ILE A 107 4.23 -8.37 9.87
C ILE A 107 4.09 -9.15 8.55
N GLY A 108 3.01 -9.94 8.41
CA GLY A 108 2.75 -10.72 7.20
C GLY A 108 2.72 -9.84 5.96
N ASN A 109 1.99 -8.72 6.01
CA ASN A 109 1.93 -7.79 4.89
C ASN A 109 3.27 -7.15 4.56
N THR A 110 4.08 -6.79 5.58
CA THR A 110 5.43 -6.25 5.36
C THR A 110 6.30 -7.27 4.63
N LEU A 111 6.37 -8.51 5.12
CA LEU A 111 7.14 -9.58 4.48
C LEU A 111 6.66 -9.80 3.05
N MET A 112 5.34 -9.81 2.83
CA MET A 112 4.74 -10.02 1.52
C MET A 112 5.09 -8.90 0.55
N GLN A 113 4.91 -7.65 0.92
CA GLN A 113 5.21 -6.52 0.04
C GLN A 113 6.70 -6.44 -0.32
N VAL A 114 7.59 -6.74 0.63
CA VAL A 114 9.03 -6.75 0.37
C VAL A 114 9.43 -7.86 -0.59
N SER A 115 8.84 -9.05 -0.49
CA SER A 115 9.28 -10.24 -1.24
C SER A 115 8.51 -10.45 -2.55
N LEU A 116 7.22 -10.12 -2.60
CA LEU A 116 6.37 -10.38 -3.77
C LEU A 116 6.74 -9.50 -4.97
N ASN A 117 7.09 -8.23 -4.73
CA ASN A 117 7.44 -7.31 -5.81
C ASN A 117 8.72 -7.74 -6.55
N PRO A 118 9.86 -8.07 -5.89
CA PRO A 118 11.02 -8.60 -6.59
C PRO A 118 10.82 -10.03 -7.12
N LEU A 119 9.93 -10.85 -6.52
CA LEU A 119 9.54 -12.14 -7.10
C LEU A 119 8.88 -11.92 -8.46
N LEU A 120 7.92 -10.99 -8.54
CA LEU A 120 7.28 -10.63 -9.81
C LEU A 120 8.28 -10.06 -10.81
N ALA A 121 9.24 -9.23 -10.36
CA ALA A 121 10.29 -8.67 -11.22
C ALA A 121 11.16 -9.73 -11.90
N ASN A 122 11.37 -10.88 -11.26
CA ASN A 122 12.11 -12.01 -11.86
C ASN A 122 11.32 -12.75 -12.95
N MET A 123 10.01 -12.64 -12.93
CA MET A 123 9.13 -13.42 -13.80
C MET A 123 8.73 -12.65 -15.07
N VAL A 124 8.83 -11.32 -15.05
CA VAL A 124 8.35 -10.47 -16.14
C VAL A 124 9.49 -9.74 -16.85
N CYS A 125 9.26 -9.32 -18.09
CA CYS A 125 10.22 -8.49 -18.83
C CYS A 125 10.36 -7.12 -18.16
N LYS A 126 11.59 -6.60 -18.12
CA LYS A 126 11.93 -5.30 -17.48
C LYS A 126 11.03 -4.16 -17.94
N ASP A 127 10.79 -4.06 -19.25
CA ASP A 127 9.97 -2.98 -19.85
C ASP A 127 8.50 -3.03 -19.41
N ARG A 128 8.00 -4.20 -18.97
CA ARG A 128 6.63 -4.40 -18.53
C ARG A 128 6.48 -4.45 -17.00
N LEU A 129 7.57 -4.38 -16.26
CA LEU A 129 7.55 -4.46 -14.80
C LEU A 129 6.60 -3.44 -14.15
N PRO A 130 6.61 -2.13 -14.54
CA PRO A 130 5.67 -1.17 -13.95
C PRO A 130 4.21 -1.55 -14.16
N SER A 131 3.87 -2.04 -15.36
CA SER A 131 2.51 -2.48 -15.70
C SER A 131 2.06 -3.67 -14.84
N TYR A 132 2.91 -4.68 -14.66
CA TYR A 132 2.58 -5.85 -13.83
C TYR A 132 2.52 -5.53 -12.34
N LEU A 133 3.38 -4.65 -11.82
CA LEU A 133 3.29 -4.15 -10.45
C LEU A 133 1.97 -3.38 -10.23
N THR A 134 1.58 -2.56 -11.20
CA THR A 134 0.30 -1.85 -11.14
C THR A 134 -0.90 -2.80 -11.22
N LEU A 135 -0.82 -3.86 -12.03
CA LEU A 135 -1.84 -4.92 -12.05
C LEU A 135 -1.95 -5.60 -10.67
N GLY A 136 -0.82 -5.89 -10.04
CA GLY A 136 -0.78 -6.41 -8.67
C GLY A 136 -1.46 -5.47 -7.68
N GLN A 137 -1.17 -4.17 -7.74
CA GLN A 137 -1.83 -3.18 -6.89
C GLN A 137 -3.35 -3.06 -7.18
N PHE A 138 -3.78 -3.21 -8.44
CA PHE A 138 -5.20 -3.27 -8.77
C PHE A 138 -5.88 -4.48 -8.13
N ILE A 139 -5.28 -5.66 -8.22
CA ILE A 139 -5.79 -6.90 -7.61
C ILE A 139 -5.83 -6.78 -6.08
N LYS A 140 -4.80 -6.19 -5.46
CA LYS A 140 -4.80 -5.84 -4.05
C LYS A 140 -6.00 -4.95 -3.69
N ALA A 141 -6.24 -3.89 -4.49
CA ALA A 141 -7.32 -2.94 -4.25
C ALA A 141 -8.72 -3.59 -4.32
N ILE A 142 -8.89 -4.64 -5.14
CA ILE A 142 -10.14 -5.43 -5.15
C ILE A 142 -10.40 -6.08 -3.80
N ALA A 143 -9.39 -6.71 -3.19
CA ALA A 143 -9.52 -7.31 -1.86
C ALA A 143 -9.85 -6.27 -0.80
N SER A 144 -9.17 -5.12 -0.83
CA SER A 144 -9.41 -3.99 0.07
C SER A 144 -10.84 -3.43 -0.05
N PHE A 145 -11.37 -3.38 -1.27
CA PHE A 145 -12.75 -2.93 -1.54
C PHE A 145 -13.79 -3.95 -1.08
N ILE A 146 -13.54 -5.25 -1.26
CA ILE A 146 -14.47 -6.32 -0.91
C ILE A 146 -14.55 -6.53 0.61
N ALA A 147 -13.47 -6.31 1.36
CA ALA A 147 -13.42 -6.56 2.80
C ALA A 147 -14.53 -5.87 3.59
N PRO A 148 -14.77 -4.55 3.46
CA PRO A 148 -15.88 -3.89 4.16
C PRO A 148 -17.26 -4.43 3.73
N LEU A 149 -17.45 -4.76 2.46
CA LEU A 149 -18.71 -5.31 1.96
C LEU A 149 -19.02 -6.67 2.60
N ILE A 150 -18.02 -7.54 2.70
CA ILE A 150 -18.17 -8.84 3.39
C ILE A 150 -18.51 -8.61 4.87
N ALA A 151 -17.78 -7.75 5.57
CA ALA A 151 -17.98 -7.50 6.99
C ALA A 151 -19.38 -6.96 7.27
N VAL A 152 -19.84 -5.96 6.51
CA VAL A 152 -21.19 -5.37 6.65
C VAL A 152 -22.26 -6.40 6.33
N HIS A 153 -22.14 -7.13 5.22
CA HIS A 153 -23.10 -8.17 4.85
C HIS A 153 -23.18 -9.27 5.92
N ALA A 154 -22.04 -9.71 6.42
CA ALA A 154 -21.97 -10.72 7.47
C ALA A 154 -22.62 -10.23 8.79
N ALA A 155 -22.37 -8.97 9.18
CA ALA A 155 -23.01 -8.38 10.36
C ALA A 155 -24.53 -8.28 10.20
N LEU A 156 -25.02 -7.85 9.03
CA LEU A 156 -26.47 -7.67 8.78
C LEU A 156 -27.22 -8.99 8.63
N CYS A 157 -26.64 -9.98 7.91
CA CYS A 157 -27.33 -11.23 7.58
C CYS A 157 -27.13 -12.33 8.61
N TYR A 158 -25.98 -12.37 9.27
CA TYR A 158 -25.60 -13.44 10.20
C TYR A 158 -25.35 -12.95 11.64
N GLY A 159 -25.38 -11.63 11.86
CA GLY A 159 -25.11 -11.05 13.18
C GLY A 159 -23.64 -11.14 13.62
N ASP A 160 -22.72 -11.58 12.75
CA ASP A 160 -21.32 -11.76 13.08
C ASP A 160 -20.39 -11.30 11.95
N TRP A 161 -19.82 -10.11 12.08
CA TRP A 161 -18.89 -9.55 11.11
C TRP A 161 -17.59 -10.36 10.95
N LYS A 162 -17.26 -11.21 11.94
CA LYS A 162 -16.04 -12.03 11.95
C LYS A 162 -16.02 -13.12 10.87
N LEU A 163 -17.17 -13.36 10.18
CA LEU A 163 -17.22 -14.23 9.00
C LEU A 163 -16.17 -13.81 7.94
N LEU A 164 -15.79 -12.52 7.92
CA LEU A 164 -14.72 -12.01 7.08
C LEU A 164 -13.40 -12.77 7.28
N PHE A 165 -13.04 -13.08 8.53
CA PHE A 165 -11.81 -13.82 8.84
C PHE A 165 -11.82 -15.25 8.29
N TYR A 166 -12.97 -15.94 8.38
CA TYR A 166 -13.12 -17.29 7.81
C TYR A 166 -12.94 -17.27 6.27
N ILE A 167 -13.57 -16.32 5.59
CA ILE A 167 -13.50 -16.18 4.13
C ILE A 167 -12.06 -15.89 3.71
N PHE A 168 -11.40 -14.95 4.37
CA PHE A 168 -10.04 -14.58 4.04
C PHE A 168 -9.04 -15.67 4.36
N ALA A 169 -9.21 -16.40 5.47
CA ALA A 169 -8.39 -17.56 5.80
C ALA A 169 -8.55 -18.68 4.75
N ALA A 170 -9.76 -18.95 4.28
CA ALA A 170 -10.00 -19.93 3.23
C ALA A 170 -9.32 -19.53 1.90
N ILE A 171 -9.38 -18.25 1.52
CA ILE A 171 -8.71 -17.76 0.31
C ILE A 171 -7.19 -17.83 0.48
N ASP A 172 -6.67 -17.46 1.64
CA ASP A 172 -5.22 -17.44 1.90
C ASP A 172 -4.62 -18.85 1.84
N ILE A 173 -5.29 -19.87 2.42
CA ILE A 173 -4.81 -21.26 2.33
C ILE A 173 -4.80 -21.77 0.88
N ILE A 174 -5.82 -21.42 0.08
CA ILE A 174 -5.85 -21.75 -1.35
C ILE A 174 -4.65 -21.11 -2.06
N ALA A 175 -4.38 -19.83 -1.77
CA ALA A 175 -3.26 -19.11 -2.36
C ALA A 175 -1.90 -19.68 -1.93
N ILE A 176 -1.75 -20.07 -0.66
CA ILE A 176 -0.55 -20.76 -0.13
C ILE A 176 -0.31 -22.05 -0.91
N VAL A 177 -1.31 -22.92 -1.01
CA VAL A 177 -1.19 -24.21 -1.70
C VAL A 177 -0.83 -23.98 -3.17
N TYR A 178 -1.50 -23.05 -3.84
CA TYR A 178 -1.27 -22.78 -5.24
C TYR A 178 0.14 -22.24 -5.50
N LEU A 179 0.61 -21.28 -4.69
CA LEU A 179 1.98 -20.75 -4.80
C LEU A 179 3.03 -21.82 -4.43
N PHE A 180 2.75 -22.65 -3.42
CA PHE A 180 3.65 -23.72 -2.98
C PHE A 180 3.90 -24.75 -4.10
N MET A 181 2.83 -25.19 -4.77
CA MET A 181 2.89 -26.20 -5.85
C MET A 181 3.58 -25.70 -7.13
N MET A 182 3.77 -24.39 -7.24
CA MET A 182 4.33 -23.79 -8.44
C MET A 182 5.85 -23.79 -8.41
N ASP A 183 6.49 -24.28 -9.48
CA ASP A 183 7.93 -24.18 -9.65
C ASP A 183 8.32 -22.81 -10.22
N ILE A 184 8.81 -21.93 -9.35
CA ILE A 184 9.40 -20.65 -9.74
C ILE A 184 10.91 -20.79 -9.66
N VAL A 185 11.56 -20.68 -10.81
CA VAL A 185 13.03 -20.62 -10.88
C VAL A 185 13.45 -19.20 -10.50
N GLU A 186 13.99 -19.07 -9.30
CA GLU A 186 14.63 -17.83 -8.88
C GLU A 186 16.07 -17.80 -9.41
N ALA A 187 16.51 -16.67 -9.96
CA ALA A 187 17.91 -16.49 -10.27
C ALA A 187 18.71 -16.63 -8.96
N GLU A 188 19.66 -17.56 -8.91
CA GLU A 188 20.61 -17.66 -7.80
C GLU A 188 21.46 -16.38 -7.78
N GLU A 189 20.98 -15.36 -7.13
CA GLU A 189 21.83 -14.26 -6.72
C GLU A 189 22.70 -14.79 -5.59
N LYS A 190 23.94 -15.15 -5.90
CA LYS A 190 25.01 -15.38 -4.89
C LYS A 190 25.31 -14.05 -4.19
N ASN A 191 24.34 -13.54 -3.47
CA ASN A 191 24.54 -12.36 -2.63
C ASN A 191 25.04 -12.86 -1.28
N GLU A 192 26.27 -12.48 -0.94
CA GLU A 192 26.75 -12.53 0.42
C GLU A 192 25.67 -11.92 1.33
N SER A 193 25.43 -12.51 2.49
CA SER A 193 24.40 -12.07 3.41
C SER A 193 24.68 -10.61 3.80
N SER A 194 23.93 -9.68 3.20
CA SER A 194 24.05 -8.25 3.51
C SER A 194 23.72 -8.01 4.96
N SER A 195 24.54 -7.23 5.65
CA SER A 195 24.24 -6.79 7.00
C SER A 195 23.18 -5.69 6.98
N PHE A 196 22.43 -5.51 8.08
CA PHE A 196 21.46 -4.40 8.22
C PHE A 196 22.11 -3.03 7.93
N LYS A 197 23.36 -2.84 8.40
CA LYS A 197 24.13 -1.61 8.16
C LYS A 197 24.41 -1.39 6.67
N GLU A 198 24.70 -2.45 5.93
CA GLU A 198 24.93 -2.36 4.47
C GLU A 198 23.66 -2.02 3.72
N CYS A 199 22.51 -2.59 4.12
CA CYS A 199 21.22 -2.23 3.54
C CYS A 199 20.90 -0.74 3.74
N ILE A 200 21.03 -0.24 4.97
CA ILE A 200 20.81 1.19 5.26
C ILE A 200 21.83 2.09 4.55
N LYS A 201 23.08 1.63 4.38
CA LYS A 201 24.11 2.38 3.65
C LYS A 201 23.72 2.62 2.17
N LEU A 202 22.84 1.81 1.58
CA LEU A 202 22.31 2.06 0.23
C LEU A 202 21.54 3.38 0.13
N LEU A 203 20.99 3.88 1.23
CA LEU A 203 20.40 5.23 1.27
C LEU A 203 21.45 6.35 1.10
N GLY A 204 22.75 6.05 1.21
CA GLY A 204 23.82 6.96 0.81
C GLY A 204 23.93 7.16 -0.72
N ASN A 205 23.33 6.26 -1.52
CA ASN A 205 23.19 6.47 -2.96
C ASN A 205 22.05 7.48 -3.22
N THR A 206 22.40 8.61 -3.85
CA THR A 206 21.45 9.71 -4.10
C THR A 206 20.19 9.24 -4.83
N THR A 207 20.32 8.37 -5.83
CA THR A 207 19.17 7.85 -6.60
C THR A 207 18.24 7.01 -5.72
N ILE A 208 18.80 6.05 -4.97
CA ILE A 208 18.02 5.19 -4.07
C ILE A 208 17.34 6.05 -2.99
N PHE A 209 18.05 7.03 -2.42
CA PHE A 209 17.47 7.94 -1.43
C PHE A 209 16.32 8.76 -2.00
N LEU A 210 16.46 9.32 -3.21
CA LEU A 210 15.39 10.07 -3.86
C LEU A 210 14.16 9.21 -4.14
N LEU A 211 14.35 7.98 -4.59
CA LEU A 211 13.26 7.04 -4.84
C LEU A 211 12.59 6.59 -3.52
N PHE A 212 13.36 6.35 -2.47
CA PHE A 212 12.86 6.05 -1.12
C PHE A 212 11.97 7.17 -0.57
N VAL A 213 12.46 8.42 -0.60
CA VAL A 213 11.65 9.57 -0.16
C VAL A 213 10.44 9.75 -1.10
N GLY A 214 10.57 9.42 -2.39
CA GLY A 214 9.44 9.41 -3.33
C GLY A 214 8.31 8.47 -2.90
N ILE A 215 8.62 7.27 -2.43
CA ILE A 215 7.62 6.34 -1.87
C ILE A 215 7.06 6.88 -0.56
N LEU A 216 7.90 7.40 0.32
CA LEU A 216 7.51 7.93 1.62
C LEU A 216 6.49 9.07 1.47
N VAL A 217 6.74 10.04 0.57
CA VAL A 217 5.79 11.14 0.32
C VAL A 217 4.55 10.71 -0.46
N HIS A 218 4.69 9.73 -1.39
CA HIS A 218 3.54 9.15 -2.09
C HIS A 218 2.53 8.54 -1.10
N VAL A 219 3.01 7.75 -0.14
CA VAL A 219 2.16 7.15 0.90
C VAL A 219 1.62 8.23 1.85
N GLY A 220 2.42 9.27 2.11
CA GLY A 220 1.95 10.46 2.84
C GLY A 220 0.77 11.16 2.17
N ILE A 221 0.80 11.29 0.84
CA ILE A 221 -0.35 11.82 0.07
C ILE A 221 -1.53 10.85 0.14
N ASP A 222 -1.29 9.55 -0.04
CA ASP A 222 -2.32 8.51 -0.04
C ASP A 222 -3.13 8.52 1.27
N VAL A 223 -2.46 8.38 2.39
CA VAL A 223 -3.08 8.38 3.72
C VAL A 223 -3.60 9.77 4.08
N GLY A 224 -2.83 10.80 3.75
CA GLY A 224 -3.15 12.18 4.09
C GLY A 224 -4.43 12.68 3.45
N VAL A 225 -4.66 12.40 2.16
CA VAL A 225 -5.90 12.79 1.47
C VAL A 225 -7.10 12.08 2.10
N ASN A 226 -6.96 10.79 2.43
CA ASN A 226 -8.03 10.01 3.06
C ASN A 226 -8.44 10.54 4.45
N ILE A 227 -7.49 11.11 5.20
CA ILE A 227 -7.76 11.73 6.50
C ILE A 227 -8.30 13.16 6.34
N THR A 228 -7.74 13.93 5.41
CA THR A 228 -8.00 15.37 5.27
C THR A 228 -9.29 15.67 4.52
N ALA A 229 -9.62 14.90 3.46
CA ALA A 229 -10.78 15.19 2.63
C ALA A 229 -12.12 15.14 3.38
N PRO A 230 -12.41 14.13 4.24
CA PRO A 230 -13.61 14.16 5.07
C PRO A 230 -13.67 15.36 6.01
N LYS A 231 -12.53 15.71 6.62
CA LYS A 231 -12.45 16.85 7.55
C LYS A 231 -12.66 18.20 6.84
N LEU A 232 -12.15 18.36 5.60
CA LEU A 232 -12.42 19.52 4.77
C LEU A 232 -13.91 19.65 4.44
N LEU A 233 -14.61 18.55 4.14
CA LEU A 233 -16.05 18.54 3.89
C LEU A 233 -16.84 18.94 5.14
N GLN A 234 -16.43 18.49 6.32
CA GLN A 234 -17.03 18.91 7.57
C GLN A 234 -16.80 20.40 7.84
N GLU A 235 -15.54 20.86 7.68
CA GLU A 235 -15.14 22.24 7.99
C GLU A 235 -15.72 23.27 7.00
N LYS A 236 -15.61 23.00 5.69
CA LYS A 236 -15.98 23.97 4.64
C LYS A 236 -17.44 23.89 4.22
N VAL A 237 -18.04 22.70 4.29
CA VAL A 237 -19.40 22.43 3.76
C VAL A 237 -20.41 22.17 4.88
N GLY A 238 -19.95 21.86 6.09
CA GLY A 238 -20.83 21.52 7.23
C GLY A 238 -21.44 20.12 7.12
N MET A 239 -20.85 19.20 6.35
CA MET A 239 -21.33 17.83 6.21
C MET A 239 -21.20 17.05 7.53
N SER A 240 -22.11 16.11 7.77
CA SER A 240 -21.96 15.15 8.86
C SER A 240 -20.74 14.25 8.64
N LEU A 241 -20.18 13.67 9.72
CA LEU A 241 -19.05 12.76 9.64
C LEU A 241 -19.34 11.57 8.71
N ALA A 242 -20.56 11.03 8.75
CA ALA A 242 -20.97 9.90 7.93
C ALA A 242 -20.99 10.25 6.43
N GLU A 243 -21.57 11.40 6.07
CA GLU A 243 -21.60 11.88 4.68
C GLU A 243 -20.21 12.22 4.16
N ALA A 244 -19.40 12.91 4.97
CA ALA A 244 -18.02 13.26 4.62
C ALA A 244 -17.14 12.03 4.37
N GLY A 245 -17.43 10.90 5.01
CA GLY A 245 -16.73 9.62 4.82
C GLY A 245 -16.79 9.10 3.38
N TYR A 246 -17.79 9.51 2.57
CA TYR A 246 -17.84 9.14 1.16
C TYR A 246 -16.63 9.64 0.34
N ALA A 247 -15.95 10.68 0.78
CA ALA A 247 -14.73 11.17 0.13
C ALA A 247 -13.63 10.10 0.10
N THR A 248 -13.46 9.35 1.17
CA THR A 248 -12.50 8.24 1.25
C THR A 248 -12.86 7.12 0.27
N SER A 249 -14.14 6.73 0.21
CA SER A 249 -14.62 5.72 -0.74
C SER A 249 -14.41 6.17 -2.19
N LEU A 250 -14.67 7.44 -2.48
CA LEU A 250 -14.45 8.04 -3.81
C LEU A 250 -12.97 8.02 -4.18
N TYR A 251 -12.09 8.37 -3.25
CA TYR A 251 -10.64 8.30 -3.48
C TYR A 251 -10.20 6.89 -3.88
N PHE A 252 -10.57 5.87 -3.11
CA PHE A 252 -10.20 4.49 -3.41
C PHE A 252 -10.83 3.98 -4.72
N LEU A 253 -12.05 4.38 -5.03
CA LEU A 253 -12.69 4.06 -6.29
C LEU A 253 -11.86 4.57 -7.48
N PHE A 254 -11.53 5.85 -7.49
CA PHE A 254 -10.75 6.47 -8.55
C PHE A 254 -9.30 5.98 -8.58
N ARG A 255 -8.70 5.69 -7.43
CA ARG A 255 -7.40 5.02 -7.34
C ARG A 255 -7.42 3.64 -7.98
N THR A 256 -8.46 2.85 -7.74
CA THR A 256 -8.63 1.52 -8.35
C THR A 256 -8.77 1.61 -9.86
N PHE A 257 -9.60 2.52 -10.36
CA PHE A 257 -9.69 2.80 -11.80
C PHE A 257 -8.37 3.29 -12.40
N GLY A 258 -7.64 4.11 -11.68
CA GLY A 258 -6.31 4.57 -12.07
C GLY A 258 -5.30 3.42 -12.16
N CYS A 259 -5.30 2.47 -11.23
CA CYS A 259 -4.48 1.26 -11.30
C CYS A 259 -4.86 0.38 -12.51
N LEU A 260 -6.16 0.17 -12.73
CA LEU A 260 -6.62 -0.63 -13.87
C LEU A 260 -6.19 0.00 -15.20
N SER A 261 -6.51 1.28 -15.40
CA SER A 261 -6.14 2.01 -16.62
C SER A 261 -4.62 2.10 -16.80
N GLY A 262 -3.88 2.36 -15.71
CA GLY A 262 -2.43 2.41 -15.70
C GLY A 262 -1.77 1.10 -16.12
N THR A 263 -2.35 -0.04 -15.75
CA THR A 263 -1.87 -1.37 -16.20
C THR A 263 -1.79 -1.46 -17.72
N PHE A 264 -2.86 -1.04 -18.41
CA PHE A 264 -2.92 -1.08 -19.87
C PHE A 264 -2.11 0.04 -20.54
N ILE A 265 -2.14 1.23 -19.96
CA ILE A 265 -1.43 2.39 -20.52
C ILE A 265 0.08 2.17 -20.43
N MET A 266 0.61 1.74 -19.28
CA MET A 266 2.04 1.51 -19.12
C MET A 266 2.56 0.26 -19.85
N ALA A 267 1.67 -0.63 -20.28
CA ALA A 267 2.04 -1.74 -21.18
C ALA A 267 2.35 -1.27 -22.61
N LYS A 268 1.82 -0.11 -23.02
CA LYS A 268 1.94 0.43 -24.38
C LYS A 268 2.76 1.71 -24.45
N PHE A 269 2.76 2.51 -23.39
CA PHE A 269 3.39 3.82 -23.34
C PHE A 269 4.48 3.87 -22.26
N SER A 270 5.38 4.84 -22.38
CA SER A 270 6.46 5.04 -21.41
C SER A 270 5.92 5.31 -19.99
N PRO A 271 6.33 4.52 -18.99
CA PRO A 271 5.97 4.75 -17.58
C PRO A 271 6.34 6.15 -17.09
N LEU A 272 7.43 6.72 -17.64
CA LEU A 272 7.87 8.06 -17.28
C LEU A 272 6.89 9.16 -17.71
N LYS A 273 6.33 9.06 -18.93
CA LYS A 273 5.30 10.01 -19.38
C LYS A 273 4.06 9.91 -18.51
N PHE A 274 3.70 8.67 -18.13
CA PHE A 274 2.57 8.43 -17.25
C PHE A 274 2.82 9.03 -15.85
N PHE A 275 4.04 8.90 -15.32
CA PHE A 275 4.45 9.52 -14.06
C PHE A 275 4.26 11.03 -14.06
N VAL A 276 4.68 11.70 -15.15
CA VAL A 276 4.51 13.15 -15.34
C VAL A 276 3.03 13.55 -15.26
N VAL A 277 2.16 12.85 -15.99
CA VAL A 277 0.71 13.10 -15.96
C VAL A 277 0.13 12.86 -14.58
N SER A 278 0.51 11.77 -13.93
CA SER A 278 0.08 11.41 -12.59
C SER A 278 0.44 12.49 -11.56
N VAL A 279 1.68 12.96 -11.56
CA VAL A 279 2.13 14.01 -10.63
C VAL A 279 1.42 15.35 -10.93
N ALA A 280 1.20 15.67 -12.20
CA ALA A 280 0.45 16.88 -12.58
C ALA A 280 -1.01 16.82 -12.08
N MET A 281 -1.68 15.65 -12.17
CA MET A 281 -3.04 15.46 -11.65
C MET A 281 -3.08 15.65 -10.13
N ILE A 282 -2.12 15.07 -9.38
CA ILE A 282 -2.01 15.25 -7.94
C ILE A 282 -1.81 16.72 -7.59
N PHE A 283 -0.90 17.40 -8.29
CA PHE A 283 -0.61 18.82 -8.04
C PHE A 283 -1.83 19.70 -8.29
N ILE A 284 -2.54 19.49 -9.39
CA ILE A 284 -3.77 20.25 -9.71
C ILE A 284 -4.83 19.96 -8.63
N GLY A 285 -5.06 18.68 -8.29
CA GLY A 285 -6.06 18.29 -7.29
C GLY A 285 -5.78 18.93 -5.93
N ILE A 286 -4.54 18.87 -5.43
CA ILE A 286 -4.16 19.48 -4.14
C ILE A 286 -4.27 21.01 -4.21
N SER A 287 -3.84 21.63 -5.31
CA SER A 287 -3.93 23.09 -5.48
C SER A 287 -5.39 23.58 -5.49
N CYS A 288 -6.29 22.81 -6.12
CA CYS A 288 -7.71 23.14 -6.14
C CYS A 288 -8.38 23.00 -4.76
N LEU A 289 -7.88 22.14 -3.86
CA LEU A 289 -8.43 22.02 -2.49
C LEU A 289 -8.37 23.33 -1.69
N TYR A 290 -7.43 24.24 -1.97
CA TYR A 290 -7.34 25.54 -1.32
C TYR A 290 -8.55 26.43 -1.61
N ILE A 291 -9.03 26.40 -2.85
CA ILE A 291 -10.12 27.26 -3.34
C ILE A 291 -11.48 26.58 -3.37
N SER A 292 -11.54 25.27 -3.19
CA SER A 292 -12.80 24.51 -3.15
C SER A 292 -13.62 24.86 -1.91
N MET A 293 -14.88 25.27 -2.12
CA MET A 293 -15.81 25.70 -1.06
C MET A 293 -17.12 24.88 -1.03
N ASP A 294 -17.31 24.00 -1.98
CA ASP A 294 -18.49 23.13 -2.09
C ASP A 294 -18.08 21.66 -2.16
N SER A 295 -19.00 20.76 -1.87
CA SER A 295 -18.75 19.33 -1.84
C SER A 295 -18.32 18.77 -3.18
N MET A 296 -18.91 19.24 -4.26
CA MET A 296 -18.63 18.71 -5.62
C MET A 296 -17.20 19.02 -6.05
N SER A 297 -16.74 20.26 -5.79
CA SER A 297 -15.36 20.66 -6.10
C SER A 297 -14.34 19.87 -5.28
N ILE A 298 -14.60 19.61 -4.00
CA ILE A 298 -13.73 18.78 -3.14
C ILE A 298 -13.71 17.33 -3.67
N TYR A 299 -14.86 16.75 -4.03
CA TYR A 299 -14.92 15.40 -4.59
C TYR A 299 -14.17 15.28 -5.92
N ILE A 300 -14.25 16.27 -6.80
CA ILE A 300 -13.47 16.28 -8.06
C ILE A 300 -11.97 16.33 -7.77
N CYS A 301 -11.54 17.15 -6.80
CA CYS A 301 -10.14 17.19 -6.39
C CYS A 301 -9.66 15.83 -5.84
N VAL A 302 -10.45 15.22 -4.96
CA VAL A 302 -10.15 13.90 -4.37
C VAL A 302 -10.07 12.82 -5.44
N ALA A 303 -11.00 12.81 -6.39
CA ALA A 303 -10.99 11.87 -7.51
C ALA A 303 -9.75 12.05 -8.39
N LEU A 304 -9.39 13.29 -8.70
CA LEU A 304 -8.20 13.62 -9.51
C LEU A 304 -6.90 13.18 -8.81
N ILE A 305 -6.80 13.43 -7.50
CA ILE A 305 -5.66 12.96 -6.69
C ILE A 305 -5.62 11.43 -6.67
N GLY A 306 -6.76 10.76 -6.50
CA GLY A 306 -6.87 9.32 -6.48
C GLY A 306 -6.36 8.66 -7.76
N VAL A 307 -6.80 9.13 -8.92
CA VAL A 307 -6.29 8.67 -10.23
C VAL A 307 -4.79 8.95 -10.36
N GLY A 308 -4.36 10.19 -10.03
CA GLY A 308 -2.96 10.58 -10.13
C GLY A 308 -2.04 9.74 -9.24
N ASN A 309 -2.46 9.46 -7.99
CA ASN A 309 -1.64 8.75 -7.03
C ASN A 309 -1.56 7.22 -7.29
N SER A 310 -2.47 6.67 -8.08
CA SER A 310 -2.66 5.23 -8.28
C SER A 310 -1.41 4.46 -8.73
N ASN A 311 -0.56 5.06 -9.56
CA ASN A 311 0.55 4.38 -10.23
C ASN A 311 1.94 4.84 -9.77
N ILE A 312 2.01 5.85 -8.92
CA ILE A 312 3.27 6.45 -8.43
C ILE A 312 4.16 5.39 -7.78
N PHE A 313 3.58 4.57 -6.87
CA PHE A 313 4.30 3.49 -6.22
C PHE A 313 4.94 2.53 -7.23
N SER A 314 4.16 2.00 -8.17
CA SER A 314 4.63 1.01 -9.13
C SER A 314 5.76 1.53 -10.02
N ILE A 315 5.69 2.80 -10.40
CA ILE A 315 6.72 3.43 -11.25
C ILE A 315 8.01 3.66 -10.45
N ILE A 316 7.92 4.24 -9.25
CA ILE A 316 9.10 4.49 -8.42
C ILE A 316 9.75 3.17 -8.02
N PHE A 317 8.95 2.20 -7.56
CA PHE A 317 9.44 0.90 -7.11
C PHE A 317 10.13 0.12 -8.23
N SER A 318 9.50 0.05 -9.40
CA SER A 318 10.10 -0.62 -10.55
C SER A 318 11.42 0.05 -10.98
N LYS A 319 11.47 1.39 -10.95
CA LYS A 319 12.69 2.14 -11.26
C LYS A 319 13.80 1.83 -10.25
N ALA A 320 13.48 1.73 -8.96
CA ALA A 320 14.43 1.36 -7.92
C ALA A 320 15.02 -0.05 -8.13
N LEU A 321 14.17 -1.05 -8.42
CA LEU A 321 14.61 -2.40 -8.70
C LEU A 321 15.48 -2.50 -9.96
N LEU A 322 15.13 -1.75 -11.01
CA LEU A 322 15.86 -1.77 -12.26
C LEU A 322 17.19 -1.01 -12.21
N TYR A 323 17.33 -0.04 -11.30
CA TYR A 323 18.54 0.77 -11.12
C TYR A 323 19.71 -0.06 -10.59
N MET A 324 19.48 -1.00 -9.68
CA MET A 324 20.53 -1.82 -9.09
C MET A 324 20.06 -3.28 -8.95
N PRO A 325 19.98 -4.02 -10.06
CA PRO A 325 19.40 -5.37 -10.09
C PRO A 325 20.09 -6.38 -9.17
N SER A 326 21.40 -6.23 -8.92
CA SER A 326 22.17 -7.10 -8.02
C SER A 326 21.81 -6.95 -6.53
N ARG A 327 21.03 -5.91 -6.15
CA ARG A 327 20.62 -5.59 -4.79
C ARG A 327 19.10 -5.48 -4.63
N ASN A 328 18.36 -6.19 -5.50
CA ASN A 328 16.89 -6.08 -5.54
C ASN A 328 16.20 -6.37 -4.20
N ASN A 329 16.72 -7.31 -3.41
CA ASN A 329 16.12 -7.71 -2.16
C ASN A 329 16.27 -6.59 -1.10
N GLU A 330 17.48 -6.02 -0.99
CA GLU A 330 17.77 -4.92 -0.06
C GLU A 330 17.01 -3.64 -0.47
N ILE A 331 17.00 -3.33 -1.77
CA ILE A 331 16.26 -2.18 -2.31
C ILE A 331 14.77 -2.34 -2.07
N SER A 332 14.21 -3.53 -2.28
CA SER A 332 12.81 -3.79 -1.97
C SER A 332 12.52 -3.53 -0.50
N GLY A 333 13.35 -4.04 0.41
CA GLY A 333 13.20 -3.78 1.84
C GLY A 333 13.22 -2.28 2.18
N LEU A 334 14.16 -1.52 1.60
CA LEU A 334 14.24 -0.07 1.80
C LEU A 334 13.02 0.65 1.23
N MET A 335 12.62 0.35 0.01
CA MET A 335 11.47 1.00 -0.63
C MET A 335 10.17 0.76 0.16
N ILE A 336 9.95 -0.47 0.64
CA ILE A 336 8.78 -0.82 1.45
C ILE A 336 8.84 -0.17 2.84
N MET A 337 10.02 0.03 3.43
CA MET A 337 10.16 0.82 4.65
C MET A 337 9.59 2.24 4.47
N GLY A 338 9.64 2.80 3.26
CA GLY A 338 9.03 4.10 2.93
C GLY A 338 7.50 4.16 3.14
N ILE A 339 6.81 3.02 3.22
CA ILE A 339 5.37 2.97 3.54
C ILE A 339 5.08 3.54 4.95
N PHE A 340 6.08 3.56 5.83
CA PHE A 340 5.99 4.25 7.12
C PHE A 340 5.68 5.76 7.00
N GLY A 341 5.81 6.35 5.82
CA GLY A 341 5.28 7.69 5.51
C GLY A 341 3.80 7.86 5.87
N GLY A 342 3.00 6.77 5.77
CA GLY A 342 1.60 6.76 6.21
C GLY A 342 1.38 6.97 7.71
N ALA A 343 2.40 6.78 8.54
CA ALA A 343 2.35 7.14 9.95
C ALA A 343 2.94 8.55 10.22
N ILE A 344 4.01 8.92 9.50
CA ILE A 344 4.74 10.17 9.72
C ILE A 344 3.91 11.39 9.30
N PHE A 345 3.41 11.40 8.06
CA PHE A 345 2.77 12.60 7.50
C PHE A 345 1.48 13.00 8.21
N PRO A 346 0.57 12.09 8.64
CA PRO A 346 -0.60 12.47 9.41
C PRO A 346 -0.29 13.22 10.71
N VAL A 347 0.84 12.91 11.37
CA VAL A 347 1.29 13.64 12.56
C VAL A 347 1.64 15.09 12.20
N PHE A 348 2.40 15.30 11.13
CA PHE A 348 2.70 16.65 10.64
C PHE A 348 1.45 17.40 10.17
N MET A 349 0.50 16.70 9.55
CA MET A 349 -0.78 17.27 9.13
C MET A 349 -1.59 17.75 10.33
N GLY A 350 -1.68 16.95 11.41
CA GLY A 350 -2.33 17.36 12.65
C GLY A 350 -1.69 18.61 13.23
N PHE A 351 -0.38 18.60 13.40
CA PHE A 351 0.38 19.74 13.93
C PHE A 351 0.17 21.03 13.09
N MET A 352 0.24 20.93 11.78
CA MET A 352 0.03 22.08 10.91
C MET A 352 -1.43 22.53 10.91
N SER A 353 -2.39 21.62 11.03
CA SER A 353 -3.80 21.99 11.17
C SER A 353 -4.06 22.77 12.46
N ASP A 354 -3.39 22.42 13.56
CA ASP A 354 -3.47 23.17 14.82
C ASP A 354 -2.87 24.57 14.68
N ILE A 355 -1.73 24.73 14.00
CA ILE A 355 -1.09 26.03 13.75
C ILE A 355 -1.98 26.94 12.88
N PHE A 356 -2.57 26.39 11.82
CA PHE A 356 -3.40 27.16 10.89
C PHE A 356 -4.84 27.34 11.37
N GLY A 357 -5.24 26.67 12.45
CA GLY A 357 -6.61 26.70 12.98
C GLY A 357 -7.63 26.04 12.05
N GLY A 358 -7.21 25.09 11.20
CA GLY A 358 -8.09 24.39 10.26
C GLY A 358 -7.38 23.44 9.33
N GLN A 359 -8.14 22.69 8.53
CA GLN A 359 -7.61 21.64 7.65
C GLN A 359 -6.73 22.13 6.50
N ILE A 360 -6.68 23.44 6.26
CA ILE A 360 -5.73 24.05 5.33
C ILE A 360 -4.28 23.71 5.71
N GLY A 361 -3.97 23.61 7.02
CA GLY A 361 -2.67 23.17 7.49
C GLY A 361 -2.28 21.76 6.99
N ALA A 362 -3.22 20.83 6.96
CA ALA A 362 -3.00 19.49 6.37
C ALA A 362 -2.77 19.58 4.85
N VAL A 363 -3.50 20.44 4.14
CA VAL A 363 -3.31 20.67 2.69
C VAL A 363 -1.91 21.26 2.39
N VAL A 364 -1.35 22.09 3.28
CA VAL A 364 0.03 22.58 3.16
C VAL A 364 1.03 21.42 3.21
N VAL A 365 0.86 20.46 4.10
CA VAL A 365 1.74 19.27 4.16
C VAL A 365 1.62 18.44 2.88
N LEU A 366 0.40 18.23 2.37
CA LEU A 366 0.18 17.55 1.07
C LEU A 366 0.88 18.30 -0.07
N THR A 367 0.86 19.64 -0.04
CA THR A 367 1.56 20.47 -1.03
C THR A 367 3.06 20.26 -0.99
N VAL A 368 3.67 20.18 0.19
CA VAL A 368 5.10 19.87 0.33
C VAL A 368 5.41 18.48 -0.25
N CYS A 369 4.55 17.50 0.00
CA CYS A 369 4.72 16.17 -0.57
C CYS A 369 4.67 16.18 -2.11
N VAL A 370 3.71 16.87 -2.72
CA VAL A 370 3.61 16.90 -4.19
C VAL A 370 4.72 17.73 -4.84
N ILE A 371 5.20 18.78 -4.18
CA ILE A 371 6.40 19.54 -4.65
C ILE A 371 7.61 18.60 -4.72
N TYR A 372 7.77 17.71 -3.73
CA TYR A 372 8.83 16.70 -3.81
C TYR A 372 8.63 15.75 -4.99
N LEU A 373 7.42 15.30 -5.27
CA LEU A 373 7.16 14.46 -6.45
C LEU A 373 7.43 15.21 -7.76
N LEU A 374 7.14 16.51 -7.84
CA LEU A 374 7.52 17.36 -8.99
C LEU A 374 9.05 17.44 -9.16
N PHE A 375 9.78 17.62 -8.06
CA PHE A 375 11.24 17.56 -8.08
C PHE A 375 11.75 16.19 -8.55
N LEU A 376 11.19 15.11 -7.99
CA LEU A 376 11.55 13.74 -8.39
C LEU A 376 11.24 13.50 -9.88
N MET A 377 10.14 14.03 -10.40
CA MET A 377 9.75 13.95 -11.81
C MET A 377 10.85 14.48 -12.74
N ILE A 378 11.49 15.57 -12.35
CA ILE A 378 12.60 16.16 -13.13
C ILE A 378 13.83 15.25 -13.04
N ARG A 379 14.12 14.73 -11.87
CA ARG A 379 15.31 13.90 -11.62
C ARG A 379 15.21 12.49 -12.17
N ILE A 380 14.04 11.88 -12.12
CA ILE A 380 13.82 10.48 -12.53
C ILE A 380 14.08 10.25 -14.02
N LYS A 381 13.98 11.30 -14.85
CA LYS A 381 14.34 11.25 -16.28
C LYS A 381 15.81 10.91 -16.51
N ASN A 382 16.67 11.33 -15.60
CA ASN A 382 18.12 11.19 -15.68
C ASN A 382 18.64 9.92 -14.96
N ILE A 383 17.73 9.10 -14.44
CA ILE A 383 18.04 7.81 -13.82
C ILE A 383 17.99 6.75 -14.94
N GLU A 384 19.12 6.41 -15.50
CA GLU A 384 19.29 5.32 -16.48
C GLU A 384 19.39 3.95 -15.79
#